data_979d9f947e1a26b462e242d61840ad72
#
_entry.id   979d9f947e1a26b462e242d61840ad72
#
_cell.length_a   1.000
_cell.length_b   1.000
_cell.length_c   1.000
_cell.angle_alpha   90.00
_cell.angle_beta   90.00
_cell.angle_gamma   90.00
#
_symmetry.space_group_name_H-M   'P 1'
#
loop_
_entity.id
_entity.type
_entity.pdbx_description
1 polymer ?
#
loop_
_entity_poly.entity_id
_entity_poly.type
_entity_poly.pdbx_seq_one_letter_code
_entity_poly.pdbx_strand_id
1 'polypeptide(L)'
;MKNLSKAVQTLNTLHNRAIEDPISYFVPTKPQQQFINDPAPIKMLLGGNQIGKSAATCYLLAVTCLQRHPTLKTDPPPIECWLITHSHEQSRTLQQKLYDMIPKNELHETCEFVRGKGFRGMSPVIRFK
;
A
#
# COMPACT_ATOMS: atom_id res chain seq x y z
N MET A 1 19.60 -8.19 32.96
CA MET A 1 19.02 -9.22 32.08
C MET A 1 17.50 -9.11 31.87
N LYS A 2 16.68 -8.84 32.87
CA LYS A 2 15.21 -8.72 32.68
C LYS A 2 14.79 -7.63 31.69
N ASN A 3 15.48 -6.50 31.61
CA ASN A 3 15.17 -5.40 30.68
C ASN A 3 15.49 -5.74 29.21
N LEU A 4 16.53 -6.52 28.94
CA LEU A 4 16.88 -6.96 27.60
C LEU A 4 15.86 -7.95 27.03
N SER A 5 15.40 -8.89 27.85
CA SER A 5 14.36 -9.83 27.46
C SER A 5 13.03 -9.12 27.12
N LYS A 6 12.65 -8.11 27.91
CA LYS A 6 11.46 -7.31 27.67
C LYS A 6 11.57 -6.46 26.38
N ALA A 7 12.74 -5.89 26.11
CA ALA A 7 13.01 -5.17 24.88
C ALA A 7 12.91 -6.07 23.64
N VAL A 8 13.48 -7.27 23.71
CA VAL A 8 13.41 -8.26 22.61
C VAL A 8 11.96 -8.70 22.36
N GLN A 9 11.17 -8.94 23.41
CA GLN A 9 9.76 -9.28 23.28
C GLN A 9 8.97 -8.14 22.63
N THR A 10 9.22 -6.89 23.02
CA THR A 10 8.57 -5.71 22.43
C THR A 10 8.91 -5.57 20.94
N LEU A 11 10.19 -5.73 20.58
CA LEU A 11 10.63 -5.69 19.18
C LEU A 11 9.98 -6.79 18.34
N ASN A 12 9.91 -8.01 18.85
CA ASN A 12 9.24 -9.11 18.16
C ASN A 12 7.74 -8.84 17.96
N THR A 13 7.08 -8.27 18.96
CA THR A 13 5.66 -7.90 18.85
C THR A 13 5.44 -6.81 17.80
N LEU A 14 6.29 -5.79 17.76
CA LEU A 14 6.23 -4.72 16.76
C LEU A 14 6.52 -5.25 15.35
N HIS A 15 7.50 -6.14 15.23
CA HIS A 15 7.84 -6.78 13.97
C HIS A 15 6.67 -7.61 13.41
N ASN A 16 6.04 -8.43 14.24
CA ASN A 16 4.88 -9.23 13.84
C ASN A 16 3.70 -8.34 13.41
N ARG A 17 3.43 -7.27 14.15
CA ARG A 17 2.39 -6.30 13.77
C ARG A 17 2.69 -5.61 12.44
N ALA A 18 3.94 -5.27 12.17
CA ALA A 18 4.35 -4.67 10.91
C ALA A 18 4.23 -5.64 9.72
N ILE A 19 4.34 -6.95 9.95
CA ILE A 19 4.09 -7.98 8.92
C ILE A 19 2.58 -8.16 8.69
N GLU A 20 1.78 -8.14 9.74
CA GLU A 20 0.33 -8.32 9.66
C GLU A 20 -0.39 -7.12 9.06
N ASP A 21 0.03 -5.91 9.41
CA ASP A 21 -0.57 -4.65 8.93
C ASP A 21 0.49 -3.66 8.45
N PRO A 22 1.17 -3.94 7.33
CA PRO A 22 2.30 -3.13 6.84
C PRO A 22 1.91 -1.71 6.47
N ILE A 23 0.66 -1.46 6.05
CA ILE A 23 0.19 -0.14 5.65
C ILE A 23 0.21 0.85 6.83
N SER A 24 -0.04 0.39 8.05
CA SER A 24 0.01 1.23 9.26
C SER A 24 1.43 1.67 9.65
N TYR A 25 2.44 1.02 9.09
CA TYR A 25 3.86 1.33 9.34
C TYR A 25 4.53 2.08 8.19
N PHE A 26 3.77 2.44 7.15
CA PHE A 26 4.29 3.30 6.09
C PHE A 26 4.51 4.72 6.62
N VAL A 27 5.75 5.19 6.56
CA VAL A 27 6.14 6.54 6.97
C VAL A 27 6.42 7.38 5.73
N PRO A 28 5.50 8.23 5.29
CA PRO A 28 5.71 9.08 4.14
C PRO A 28 6.73 10.18 4.42
N THR A 29 7.54 10.51 3.43
CA THR A 29 8.34 11.74 3.46
C THR A 29 7.44 12.97 3.38
N LYS A 30 7.95 14.14 3.76
CA LYS A 30 7.16 15.39 3.75
C LYS A 30 6.48 15.68 2.40
N PRO A 31 7.14 15.57 1.23
CA PRO A 31 6.48 15.73 -0.07
C PRO A 31 5.42 14.68 -0.36
N GLN A 32 5.66 13.42 0.03
CA GLN A 32 4.69 12.34 -0.12
C GLN A 32 3.45 12.60 0.75
N GLN A 33 3.64 13.06 1.98
CA GLN A 33 2.55 13.41 2.89
C GLN A 33 1.70 14.56 2.34
N GLN A 34 2.32 15.58 1.77
CA GLN A 34 1.60 16.67 1.11
C GLN A 34 0.73 16.14 -0.05
N PHE A 35 1.29 15.29 -0.91
CA PHE A 35 0.56 14.67 -2.01
C PHE A 35 -0.60 13.78 -1.53
N ILE A 36 -0.38 12.97 -0.50
CA ILE A 36 -1.40 12.06 0.06
C ILE A 36 -2.56 12.85 0.66
N ASN A 37 -2.26 13.91 1.41
CA ASN A 37 -3.25 14.67 2.17
C ASN A 37 -3.90 15.81 1.37
N ASP A 38 -3.47 16.07 0.15
CA ASP A 38 -4.08 17.09 -0.70
C ASP A 38 -5.52 16.66 -1.08
N PRO A 39 -6.53 17.50 -0.84
CA PRO A 39 -7.92 17.21 -1.17
C PRO A 39 -8.27 17.42 -2.66
N ALA A 40 -7.33 17.91 -3.47
CA ALA A 40 -7.58 18.18 -4.89
C ALA A 40 -8.03 16.91 -5.63
N PRO A 41 -9.05 17.00 -6.50
CA PRO A 41 -9.56 15.85 -7.26
C PRO A 41 -8.55 15.34 -8.30
N ILE A 42 -7.66 16.22 -8.77
CA ILE A 42 -6.57 15.87 -9.70
C ILE A 42 -5.26 16.29 -9.06
N LYS A 43 -4.34 15.34 -8.93
CA LYS A 43 -3.03 15.55 -8.33
C LYS A 43 -1.93 15.06 -9.25
N MET A 44 -0.81 15.78 -9.27
CA MET A 44 0.37 15.39 -10.02
C MET A 44 1.59 15.35 -9.09
N LEU A 45 2.30 14.24 -9.05
CA LEU A 45 3.53 14.06 -8.28
C LEU A 45 4.73 14.01 -9.25
N LEU A 46 5.43 15.12 -9.35
CA LEU A 46 6.65 15.24 -10.16
C LEU A 46 7.89 15.08 -9.30
N GLY A 47 8.94 14.53 -9.88
CA GLY A 47 10.21 14.37 -9.18
C GLY A 47 11.16 13.41 -9.89
N GLY A 48 12.42 13.39 -9.46
CA GLY A 48 13.45 12.50 -9.97
C GLY A 48 13.17 11.02 -9.74
N ASN A 49 14.04 10.18 -10.23
CA ASN A 49 13.98 8.74 -9.98
C ASN A 49 14.24 8.45 -8.48
N GLN A 50 13.64 7.37 -7.97
CA GLN A 50 13.85 6.84 -6.63
C GLN A 50 13.42 7.73 -5.46
N ILE A 51 12.67 8.80 -5.68
CA ILE A 51 12.11 9.63 -4.59
C ILE A 51 10.82 9.05 -3.96
N GLY A 52 10.45 7.84 -4.32
CA GLY A 52 9.31 7.15 -3.72
C GLY A 52 7.93 7.53 -4.28
N LYS A 53 7.83 8.09 -5.50
CA LYS A 53 6.55 8.42 -6.16
C LYS A 53 5.60 7.23 -6.22
N SER A 54 6.10 6.10 -6.71
CA SER A 54 5.31 4.87 -6.82
C SER A 54 4.84 4.33 -5.46
N ALA A 55 5.66 4.49 -4.41
CA ALA A 55 5.27 4.10 -3.07
C ALA A 55 4.13 4.99 -2.53
N ALA A 56 4.22 6.31 -2.72
CA ALA A 56 3.17 7.24 -2.33
C ALA A 56 1.86 6.99 -3.07
N THR A 57 1.92 6.70 -4.38
CA THR A 57 0.73 6.39 -5.19
C THR A 57 0.10 5.07 -4.78
N CYS A 58 0.91 4.02 -4.59
CA CYS A 58 0.41 2.72 -4.10
C CYS A 58 -0.21 2.85 -2.70
N TYR A 59 0.43 3.61 -1.81
CA TYR A 59 -0.11 3.87 -0.48
C TYR A 59 -1.45 4.60 -0.55
N LEU A 60 -1.55 5.69 -1.32
CA LEU A 60 -2.79 6.45 -1.48
C LEU A 60 -3.92 5.55 -2.02
N LEU A 61 -3.65 4.73 -3.01
CA LEU A 61 -4.61 3.78 -3.56
C LEU A 61 -5.05 2.76 -2.51
N ALA A 62 -4.10 2.17 -1.78
CA ALA A 62 -4.38 1.17 -0.76
C ALA A 62 -5.21 1.74 0.40
N VAL A 63 -4.85 2.92 0.95
CA VAL A 63 -5.63 3.53 2.05
C VAL A 63 -7.01 3.99 1.60
N THR A 64 -7.17 4.37 0.34
CA THR A 64 -8.48 4.72 -0.22
C THR A 64 -9.37 3.48 -0.31
N CYS A 65 -8.87 2.40 -0.91
CA CYS A 65 -9.63 1.15 -1.03
C CYS A 65 -9.97 0.53 0.34
N LEU A 66 -9.04 0.57 1.29
CA LEU A 66 -9.22 0.04 2.64
C LEU A 66 -10.00 0.98 3.58
N GLN A 67 -10.44 2.15 3.12
CA GLN A 67 -11.11 3.16 3.96
C GLN A 67 -10.25 3.64 5.14
N ARG A 68 -8.93 3.66 4.97
CA ARG A 68 -7.96 4.00 6.02
C ARG A 68 -7.19 5.28 5.72
N HIS A 69 -7.75 6.20 4.90
CA HIS A 69 -7.07 7.45 4.60
C HIS A 69 -6.87 8.28 5.88
N PRO A 70 -5.65 8.75 6.19
CA PRO A 70 -5.35 9.35 7.48
C PRO A 70 -6.07 10.69 7.75
N THR A 71 -6.42 11.44 6.70
CA THR A 71 -6.95 12.80 6.83
C THR A 71 -8.18 13.09 5.99
N LEU A 72 -8.34 12.42 4.84
CA LEU A 72 -9.44 12.67 3.92
C LEU A 72 -10.53 11.62 4.09
N LYS A 73 -11.77 12.07 4.03
CA LYS A 73 -12.91 11.16 3.94
C LYS A 73 -12.93 10.52 2.55
N THR A 74 -12.96 9.20 2.52
CA THR A 74 -13.09 8.41 1.29
C THR A 74 -14.56 8.10 1.03
N ASP A 75 -14.89 7.86 -0.24
CA ASP A 75 -16.23 7.42 -0.61
C ASP A 75 -16.55 6.06 0.02
N PRO A 76 -17.82 5.81 0.37
CA PRO A 76 -18.20 4.51 0.93
C PRO A 76 -18.09 3.39 -0.14
N PRO A 77 -17.86 2.14 0.28
CA PRO A 77 -17.88 1.00 -0.63
C PRO A 77 -19.25 0.84 -1.33
N PRO A 78 -19.29 0.29 -2.55
CA PRO A 78 -18.18 -0.22 -3.34
C PRO A 78 -17.34 0.88 -4.00
N ILE A 79 -16.01 0.76 -3.94
CA ILE A 79 -15.07 1.66 -4.60
C ILE A 79 -14.29 0.87 -5.66
N GLU A 80 -14.15 1.46 -6.83
CA GLU A 80 -13.30 0.95 -7.91
C GLU A 80 -12.15 1.93 -8.16
N CYS A 81 -10.91 1.46 -8.07
CA CYS A 81 -9.71 2.24 -8.33
C CYS A 81 -8.92 1.61 -9.48
N TRP A 82 -8.45 2.43 -10.39
CA TRP A 82 -7.69 1.99 -11.54
C TRP A 82 -6.22 2.42 -11.42
N LEU A 83 -5.32 1.45 -11.54
CA LEU A 83 -3.88 1.69 -11.64
C LEU A 83 -3.44 1.46 -13.07
N ILE A 84 -3.18 2.55 -13.80
CA ILE A 84 -2.83 2.49 -15.21
C ILE A 84 -1.32 2.67 -15.36
N THR A 85 -0.69 1.81 -16.16
CA THR A 85 0.75 1.84 -16.45
C THR A 85 0.97 1.73 -17.95
N HIS A 86 2.13 2.18 -18.43
CA HIS A 86 2.46 2.12 -19.86
C HIS A 86 3.02 0.75 -20.28
N SER A 87 3.41 -0.12 -19.35
CA SER A 87 3.95 -1.45 -19.66
C SER A 87 3.58 -2.49 -18.60
N HIS A 88 3.55 -3.76 -19.01
CA HIS A 88 3.31 -4.88 -18.11
C HIS A 88 4.41 -5.03 -17.05
N GLU A 89 5.65 -4.69 -17.37
CA GLU A 89 6.76 -4.75 -16.43
C GLU A 89 6.58 -3.74 -15.29
N GLN A 90 6.22 -2.50 -15.62
CA GLN A 90 5.87 -1.50 -14.60
C GLN A 90 4.65 -1.91 -13.77
N SER A 91 3.64 -2.49 -14.41
CA SER A 91 2.47 -3.00 -13.71
C SER A 91 2.85 -4.03 -12.66
N ARG A 92 3.70 -5.01 -13.00
CA ARG A 92 4.18 -6.03 -12.05
C ARG A 92 4.91 -5.41 -10.85
N THR A 93 5.76 -4.42 -11.11
CA THR A 93 6.49 -3.71 -10.06
C THR A 93 5.54 -2.98 -9.09
N LEU A 94 4.50 -2.33 -9.61
CA LEU A 94 3.49 -1.66 -8.79
C LEU A 94 2.59 -2.64 -8.05
N GLN A 95 2.21 -3.74 -8.69
CA GLN A 95 1.46 -4.83 -8.04
C GLN A 95 2.24 -5.44 -6.87
N GLN A 96 3.56 -5.64 -7.01
CA GLN A 96 4.41 -6.10 -5.91
C GLN A 96 4.40 -5.10 -4.75
N LYS A 97 4.55 -3.80 -5.02
CA LYS A 97 4.50 -2.77 -3.98
C LYS A 97 3.15 -2.71 -3.27
N LEU A 98 2.06 -2.80 -4.02
CA LEU A 98 0.72 -2.88 -3.45
C LEU A 98 0.56 -4.11 -2.57
N TYR A 99 0.97 -5.29 -3.06
CA TYR A 99 0.90 -6.52 -2.30
C TYR A 99 1.69 -6.46 -1.00
N ASP A 100 2.88 -5.83 -1.03
CA ASP A 100 3.72 -5.69 0.16
C ASP A 100 3.13 -4.70 1.19
N MET A 101 2.31 -3.75 0.76
CA MET A 101 1.66 -2.76 1.63
C MET A 101 0.31 -3.22 2.20
N ILE A 102 -0.43 -4.05 1.48
CA ILE A 102 -1.78 -4.45 1.87
C ILE A 102 -1.73 -5.54 2.94
N PRO A 103 -2.50 -5.40 4.04
CA PRO A 103 -2.70 -6.49 4.99
C PRO A 103 -3.30 -7.71 4.30
N LYS A 104 -2.69 -8.88 4.47
CA LYS A 104 -3.10 -10.10 3.74
C LYS A 104 -4.50 -10.59 4.11
N ASN A 105 -4.92 -10.31 5.33
CA ASN A 105 -6.27 -10.63 5.82
C ASN A 105 -7.38 -9.76 5.18
N GLU A 106 -7.03 -8.62 4.58
CA GLU A 106 -7.97 -7.74 3.88
C GLU A 106 -8.15 -8.11 2.40
N LEU A 107 -7.28 -8.95 1.85
CA LEU A 107 -7.42 -9.44 0.48
C LEU A 107 -8.51 -10.51 0.40
N HIS A 108 -9.31 -10.43 -0.68
CA HIS A 108 -10.29 -11.47 -0.96
C HIS A 108 -9.60 -12.79 -1.37
N GLU A 109 -10.21 -13.92 -1.04
CA GLU A 109 -9.67 -15.28 -1.29
C GLU A 109 -9.34 -15.56 -2.76
N THR A 110 -10.04 -14.90 -3.68
CA THR A 110 -9.80 -15.04 -5.13
C THR A 110 -8.56 -14.29 -5.64
N CYS A 111 -7.90 -13.50 -4.79
CA CYS A 111 -6.72 -12.74 -5.15
C CYS A 111 -5.46 -13.59 -4.91
N GLU A 112 -4.98 -14.25 -5.95
CA GLU A 112 -3.69 -14.96 -5.90
C GLU A 112 -2.56 -14.05 -6.40
N PHE A 113 -1.52 -13.92 -5.60
CA PHE A 113 -0.31 -13.19 -5.95
C PHE A 113 0.88 -14.13 -6.11
N VAL A 114 1.60 -14.02 -7.23
CA VAL A 114 2.82 -14.78 -7.49
C VAL A 114 3.99 -13.81 -7.60
N ARG A 115 4.97 -13.96 -6.72
CA ARG A 115 6.16 -13.11 -6.71
C ARG A 115 6.86 -13.14 -8.08
N GLY A 116 7.17 -11.97 -8.62
CA GLY A 116 7.77 -11.80 -9.95
C GLY A 116 6.78 -11.87 -11.14
N LYS A 117 5.55 -12.35 -10.92
CA LYS A 117 4.51 -12.40 -11.96
C LYS A 117 3.35 -11.43 -11.69
N GLY A 118 3.13 -11.06 -10.44
CA GLY A 118 2.02 -10.21 -10.02
C GLY A 118 0.76 -10.98 -9.67
N PHE A 119 -0.36 -10.28 -9.60
CA PHE A 119 -1.66 -10.89 -9.42
C PHE A 119 -2.08 -11.68 -10.66
N ARG A 120 -2.79 -12.78 -10.43
CA ARG A 120 -3.18 -13.71 -11.49
C ARG A 120 -4.19 -13.07 -12.45
N GLY A 121 -4.02 -13.30 -13.76
CA GLY A 121 -4.92 -12.85 -14.82
C GLY A 121 -4.30 -11.86 -15.79
N MET A 122 -4.90 -11.71 -16.97
CA MET A 122 -4.45 -10.75 -18.00
C MET A 122 -4.75 -9.30 -17.61
N SER A 123 -5.86 -9.09 -16.91
CA SER A 123 -6.23 -7.81 -16.29
C SER A 123 -6.47 -8.07 -14.80
N PRO A 124 -5.42 -8.02 -13.98
CA PRO A 124 -5.54 -8.41 -12.59
C PRO A 124 -6.46 -7.46 -11.83
N VAL A 125 -7.43 -8.02 -11.14
CA VAL A 125 -8.35 -7.31 -10.25
C VAL A 125 -8.02 -7.68 -8.82
N ILE A 126 -7.67 -6.68 -8.02
CA ILE A 126 -7.45 -6.84 -6.59
C ILE A 126 -8.77 -6.53 -5.88
N ARG A 127 -9.29 -7.49 -5.13
CA ARG A 127 -10.51 -7.33 -4.35
C ARG A 127 -10.19 -7.34 -2.88
N PHE A 128 -10.82 -6.43 -2.15
CA PHE A 128 -10.79 -6.38 -0.69
C PHE A 128 -12.08 -6.98 -0.11
N LYS A 129 -11.97 -7.42 1.14
CA LYS A 129 -13.12 -7.93 1.91
C LYS A 129 -14.05 -6.82 2.34
#